data_a0d682e17618d871c23e5e1bd1a5876f
#
_entry.id   a0d682e17618d871c23e5e1bd1a5876f
#
_cell.length_a   1.000
_cell.length_b   1.000
_cell.length_c   1.000
_cell.angle_alpha   90.00
_cell.angle_beta   90.00
_cell.angle_gamma   90.00
#
_symmetry.space_group_name_H-M   'P 1'
#
loop_
_entity.id
_entity.type
_entity.pdbx_description
1 polymer ?
#
loop_
_entity_poly.entity_id
_entity_poly.type
_entity_poly.pdbx_seq_one_letter_code
_entity_poly.pdbx_strand_id
1 'polypeptide(L)'
;DFVFDKSLTPTLPGSATHKRCIGAILVEGGAIVAFRQVGDEFYRVTPTLDIDRNTPGTSANTETLKVATGTSVIAILNVGVTSNADGLARFSALDTTDSAPSMSSSPLAEVVFSATGVAAGVCQIRVRTNSTGQIRSRVSTGGAGITVRGATIGWVHRRGRIA
;
A
#
# COMPACT_ATOMS: atom_id res chain seq x y z
N ASP A 1 -29.53 0.54 -10.74
CA ASP A 1 -28.46 0.05 -11.62
C ASP A 1 -27.11 0.27 -10.96
N PHE A 2 -26.20 -0.69 -11.11
CA PHE A 2 -24.83 -0.59 -10.65
C PHE A 2 -23.90 -0.35 -11.84
N VAL A 3 -23.02 0.64 -11.73
CA VAL A 3 -21.99 0.92 -12.73
C VAL A 3 -20.63 0.65 -12.13
N PHE A 4 -19.85 -0.23 -12.76
CA PHE A 4 -18.43 -0.40 -12.44
C PHE A 4 -17.64 0.58 -13.30
N ASP A 5 -17.18 1.68 -12.68
CA ASP A 5 -16.42 2.70 -13.38
C ASP A 5 -15.15 3.05 -12.57
N LYS A 6 -14.04 3.25 -13.27
CA LYS A 6 -12.80 3.77 -12.70
C LYS A 6 -12.86 5.28 -12.43
N SER A 7 -13.85 5.96 -12.98
CA SER A 7 -14.07 7.40 -12.86
C SER A 7 -14.87 7.72 -11.61
N LEU A 8 -14.48 8.81 -10.91
CA LEU A 8 -15.32 9.41 -9.87
C LEU A 8 -16.56 10.13 -10.46
N THR A 9 -16.60 10.25 -11.80
CA THR A 9 -17.68 10.89 -12.54
C THR A 9 -18.22 9.96 -13.64
N PRO A 10 -18.77 8.76 -13.30
CA PRO A 10 -19.31 7.85 -14.29
C PRO A 10 -20.50 8.47 -15.04
N THR A 11 -20.68 8.06 -16.30
CA THR A 11 -21.90 8.37 -17.03
C THR A 11 -23.06 7.67 -16.35
N LEU A 12 -24.07 8.42 -15.98
CA LEU A 12 -25.25 7.87 -15.33
C LEU A 12 -26.16 7.18 -16.34
N PRO A 13 -26.70 5.98 -16.06
CA PRO A 13 -27.62 5.30 -16.94
C PRO A 13 -28.99 5.96 -16.89
N GLY A 14 -29.65 6.07 -18.06
CA GLY A 14 -31.02 6.52 -18.18
C GLY A 14 -31.29 7.90 -17.58
N SER A 15 -32.31 7.99 -16.75
CA SER A 15 -32.76 9.22 -16.08
C SER A 15 -32.15 9.44 -14.68
N ALA A 16 -31.10 8.69 -14.29
CA ALA A 16 -30.52 8.84 -13.00
C ALA A 16 -29.82 10.21 -12.85
N THR A 17 -30.15 10.93 -11.77
CA THR A 17 -29.62 12.29 -11.48
C THR A 17 -28.58 12.30 -10.38
N HIS A 18 -28.46 11.19 -9.63
CA HIS A 18 -27.58 11.08 -8.48
C HIS A 18 -26.75 9.81 -8.55
N LYS A 19 -25.51 9.87 -8.06
CA LYS A 19 -24.59 8.77 -7.96
C LYS A 19 -23.93 8.74 -6.57
N ARG A 20 -23.60 7.54 -6.13
CA ARG A 20 -22.84 7.33 -4.90
C ARG A 20 -21.81 6.21 -5.10
N CYS A 21 -20.57 6.47 -4.76
CA CYS A 21 -19.56 5.42 -4.69
C CYS A 21 -19.86 4.49 -3.52
N ILE A 22 -20.06 3.21 -3.79
CA ILE A 22 -20.37 2.18 -2.78
C ILE A 22 -19.18 1.30 -2.41
N GLY A 23 -18.06 1.45 -3.10
CA GLY A 23 -16.84 0.70 -2.85
C GLY A 23 -15.87 0.81 -4.02
N ALA A 24 -14.68 0.28 -3.81
CA ALA A 24 -13.66 0.11 -4.84
C ALA A 24 -13.19 -1.34 -4.80
N ILE A 25 -13.26 -2.02 -5.93
CA ILE A 25 -12.84 -3.41 -6.09
C ILE A 25 -11.61 -3.50 -6.96
N LEU A 26 -10.82 -4.55 -6.77
CA LEU A 26 -9.67 -4.85 -7.60
C LEU A 26 -10.06 -5.85 -8.70
N VAL A 27 -9.66 -5.54 -9.94
CA VAL A 27 -9.81 -6.41 -11.10
C VAL A 27 -8.42 -6.74 -11.63
N GLU A 28 -8.10 -8.00 -11.77
CA GLU A 28 -6.86 -8.52 -12.35
C GLU A 28 -7.20 -9.54 -13.44
N GLY A 29 -6.55 -9.43 -14.60
CA GLY A 29 -6.79 -10.35 -15.72
C GLY A 29 -8.25 -10.41 -16.20
N GLY A 30 -9.02 -9.32 -16.02
CA GLY A 30 -10.43 -9.26 -16.40
C GLY A 30 -11.40 -9.86 -15.36
N ALA A 31 -10.91 -10.37 -14.23
CA ALA A 31 -11.72 -10.95 -13.17
C ALA A 31 -11.64 -10.14 -11.87
N ILE A 32 -12.74 -10.11 -11.11
CA ILE A 32 -12.73 -9.54 -9.76
C ILE A 32 -11.88 -10.41 -8.86
N VAL A 33 -10.88 -9.81 -8.21
CA VAL A 33 -10.05 -10.51 -7.21
C VAL A 33 -10.91 -10.86 -6.00
N ALA A 34 -10.84 -12.12 -5.55
CA ALA A 34 -11.60 -12.58 -4.39
C ALA A 34 -11.19 -11.83 -3.12
N PHE A 35 -12.18 -11.29 -2.43
CA PHE A 35 -11.99 -10.54 -1.19
C PHE A 35 -13.10 -10.84 -0.16
N ARG A 36 -12.83 -10.51 1.09
CA ARG A 36 -13.82 -10.43 2.16
C ARG A 36 -13.95 -8.99 2.60
N GLN A 37 -15.18 -8.50 2.71
CA GLN A 37 -15.45 -7.14 3.13
C GLN A 37 -15.93 -7.11 4.58
N VAL A 38 -15.30 -6.24 5.38
CA VAL A 38 -15.71 -5.96 6.77
C VAL A 38 -15.78 -4.43 6.92
N GLY A 39 -16.99 -3.90 6.97
CA GLY A 39 -17.16 -2.43 6.95
C GLY A 39 -16.57 -1.79 5.69
N ASP A 40 -15.64 -0.88 5.87
CA ASP A 40 -14.93 -0.19 4.78
C ASP A 40 -13.61 -0.90 4.40
N GLU A 41 -13.28 -2.02 5.02
CA GLU A 41 -12.08 -2.80 4.78
C GLU A 41 -12.36 -3.96 3.81
N PHE A 42 -11.46 -4.15 2.87
CA PHE A 42 -11.51 -5.20 1.85
C PHE A 42 -10.26 -6.05 2.00
N TYR A 43 -10.39 -7.26 2.51
CA TYR A 43 -9.30 -8.21 2.71
C TYR A 43 -9.20 -9.17 1.53
N ARG A 44 -8.04 -9.28 0.93
CA ARG A 44 -7.77 -10.27 -0.11
C ARG A 44 -7.88 -11.69 0.46
N VAL A 45 -8.54 -12.58 -0.24
CA VAL A 45 -8.53 -14.02 0.13
C VAL A 45 -7.13 -14.60 -0.01
N THR A 46 -6.39 -14.15 -1.05
CA THR A 46 -4.98 -14.50 -1.25
C THR A 46 -4.14 -13.22 -1.21
N PRO A 47 -3.36 -12.98 -0.14
CA PRO A 47 -2.39 -11.89 -0.09
C PRO A 47 -1.37 -11.98 -1.23
N THR A 48 -0.85 -10.82 -1.66
CA THR A 48 0.12 -10.75 -2.76
C THR A 48 1.39 -10.09 -2.28
N LEU A 49 2.54 -10.68 -2.60
CA LEU A 49 3.84 -10.06 -2.39
C LEU A 49 4.05 -8.99 -3.49
N ASP A 50 3.85 -7.73 -3.16
CA ASP A 50 3.93 -6.63 -4.11
C ASP A 50 5.26 -5.86 -4.01
N ILE A 51 5.88 -5.89 -2.83
CA ILE A 51 7.21 -5.35 -2.60
C ILE A 51 8.16 -6.52 -2.36
N ASP A 52 9.14 -6.67 -3.24
CA ASP A 52 10.24 -7.65 -3.10
C ASP A 52 11.53 -7.01 -3.63
N ARG A 53 12.17 -6.22 -2.76
CA ARG A 53 13.40 -5.50 -3.09
C ARG A 53 14.60 -6.14 -2.44
N ASN A 54 15.41 -6.75 -3.26
CA ASN A 54 16.74 -7.21 -2.89
C ASN A 54 17.74 -6.08 -3.10
N THR A 55 18.66 -5.89 -2.16
CA THR A 55 19.70 -4.85 -2.23
C THR A 55 19.16 -3.42 -2.47
N PRO A 56 18.17 -2.95 -1.67
CA PRO A 56 17.66 -1.59 -1.83
C PRO A 56 18.77 -0.56 -1.59
N GLY A 57 18.74 0.54 -2.35
CA GLY A 57 19.50 1.75 -2.02
C GLY A 57 18.79 2.57 -0.94
N THR A 58 19.47 3.59 -0.42
CA THR A 58 18.91 4.50 0.60
C THR A 58 17.99 5.59 0.01
N SER A 59 17.89 5.67 -1.31
CA SER A 59 16.94 6.53 -1.99
C SER A 59 15.51 5.99 -1.92
N ALA A 60 14.55 6.89 -2.03
CA ALA A 60 13.14 6.51 -2.10
C ALA A 60 12.83 5.67 -3.34
N ASN A 61 12.02 4.63 -3.16
CA ASN A 61 11.49 3.79 -4.22
C ASN A 61 9.98 3.95 -4.32
N THR A 62 9.44 3.95 -5.54
CA THR A 62 8.01 3.86 -5.77
C THR A 62 7.61 2.39 -5.88
N GLU A 63 6.64 1.97 -5.08
CA GLU A 63 6.11 0.61 -5.06
C GLU A 63 4.68 0.61 -5.57
N THR A 64 4.35 -0.30 -6.48
CA THR A 64 2.99 -0.47 -7.00
C THR A 64 2.34 -1.66 -6.29
N LEU A 65 1.23 -1.39 -5.63
CA LEU A 65 0.48 -2.37 -4.85
C LEU A 65 -0.74 -2.86 -5.60
N LYS A 66 -1.11 -4.09 -5.39
CA LYS A 66 -2.34 -4.68 -5.91
C LYS A 66 -3.53 -4.35 -5.02
N VAL A 67 -3.97 -3.13 -5.11
CA VAL A 67 -5.16 -2.56 -4.47
C VAL A 67 -6.10 -1.98 -5.53
N ALA A 68 -7.31 -1.61 -5.13
CA ALA A 68 -8.21 -0.93 -6.05
C ALA A 68 -7.59 0.37 -6.58
N THR A 69 -7.67 0.57 -7.89
CA THR A 69 -7.13 1.74 -8.62
C THR A 69 -8.25 2.65 -9.12
N GLY A 70 -7.89 3.81 -9.67
CA GLY A 70 -8.85 4.85 -10.09
C GLY A 70 -9.26 5.79 -8.96
N THR A 71 -8.99 5.41 -7.71
CA THR A 71 -9.19 6.22 -6.51
C THR A 71 -8.05 5.96 -5.52
N SER A 72 -7.79 6.90 -4.62
CA SER A 72 -6.88 6.70 -3.51
C SER A 72 -7.54 5.80 -2.45
N VAL A 73 -6.83 4.78 -1.99
CA VAL A 73 -7.25 3.89 -0.92
C VAL A 73 -6.17 3.83 0.16
N ILE A 74 -6.51 3.31 1.34
CA ILE A 74 -5.50 2.99 2.36
C ILE A 74 -5.14 1.52 2.19
N ALA A 75 -3.94 1.23 1.70
CA ALA A 75 -3.44 -0.13 1.62
C ALA A 75 -3.13 -0.69 3.01
N ILE A 76 -3.43 -1.97 3.21
CA ILE A 76 -3.08 -2.74 4.41
C ILE A 76 -2.00 -3.72 4.01
N LEU A 77 -0.81 -3.57 4.58
CA LEU A 77 0.38 -4.33 4.22
C LEU A 77 0.95 -5.04 5.44
N ASN A 78 1.40 -6.27 5.26
CA ASN A 78 2.42 -6.86 6.13
C ASN A 78 3.78 -6.59 5.51
N VAL A 79 4.63 -5.85 6.20
CA VAL A 79 5.96 -5.49 5.72
C VAL A 79 7.04 -6.11 6.60
N GLY A 80 8.16 -6.46 6.00
CA GLY A 80 9.30 -7.03 6.70
C GLY A 80 10.61 -6.66 6.02
N VAL A 81 11.67 -6.62 6.82
CA VAL A 81 13.04 -6.41 6.34
C VAL A 81 13.94 -7.50 6.92
N THR A 82 14.61 -8.24 6.05
CA THR A 82 15.74 -9.09 6.44
C THR A 82 17.03 -8.36 6.15
N SER A 83 18.00 -8.43 7.06
CA SER A 83 19.21 -7.62 6.95
C SER A 83 20.41 -8.24 7.65
N ASN A 84 21.60 -7.97 7.10
CA ASN A 84 22.90 -8.19 7.73
C ASN A 84 23.50 -6.89 8.33
N ALA A 85 22.72 -5.82 8.39
CA ALA A 85 23.10 -4.53 8.95
C ALA A 85 21.95 -3.93 9.76
N ASP A 86 22.27 -3.02 10.67
CA ASP A 86 21.25 -2.26 11.41
C ASP A 86 20.65 -1.16 10.52
N GLY A 87 19.36 -0.93 10.68
CA GLY A 87 18.70 0.12 9.92
C GLY A 87 17.21 0.25 10.21
N LEU A 88 16.62 1.13 9.44
CA LEU A 88 15.23 1.55 9.56
C LEU A 88 14.55 1.50 8.18
N ALA A 89 13.28 1.13 8.13
CA ALA A 89 12.48 1.26 6.92
C ALA A 89 11.24 2.11 7.18
N ARG A 90 10.86 2.86 6.16
CA ARG A 90 9.68 3.73 6.15
C ARG A 90 8.86 3.51 4.89
N PHE A 91 7.54 3.56 5.06
CA PHE A 91 6.57 3.51 3.99
C PHE A 91 5.66 4.74 4.06
N SER A 92 5.44 5.42 2.96
CA SER A 92 4.68 6.67 2.95
C SER A 92 3.89 6.86 1.66
N ALA A 93 2.88 7.71 1.72
CA ALA A 93 2.18 8.17 0.52
C ALA A 93 3.11 9.00 -0.37
N LEU A 94 2.91 8.98 -1.69
CA LEU A 94 3.77 9.71 -2.63
C LEU A 94 3.64 11.22 -2.53
N ASP A 95 2.51 11.73 -2.04
CA ASP A 95 2.24 13.16 -1.86
C ASP A 95 2.72 13.71 -0.51
N THR A 96 3.27 12.87 0.36
CA THR A 96 4.01 13.33 1.54
C THR A 96 5.45 13.65 1.17
N THR A 97 6.06 14.60 1.87
CA THR A 97 7.48 14.93 1.69
C THR A 97 8.34 13.68 1.93
N ASP A 98 9.25 13.40 0.98
CA ASP A 98 10.22 12.34 1.16
C ASP A 98 11.21 12.70 2.26
N SER A 99 11.35 11.82 3.23
CA SER A 99 12.34 11.94 4.31
C SER A 99 12.93 10.59 4.65
N ALA A 100 14.21 10.59 5.03
CA ALA A 100 14.89 9.39 5.48
C ALA A 100 14.19 8.81 6.72
N PRO A 101 14.13 7.47 6.88
CA PRO A 101 13.66 6.84 8.09
C PRO A 101 14.46 7.30 9.31
N SER A 102 13.79 7.56 10.43
CA SER A 102 14.41 8.04 11.66
C SER A 102 13.69 7.48 12.89
N MET A 103 14.41 7.34 14.00
CA MET A 103 13.84 7.05 15.32
C MET A 103 13.81 8.28 16.23
N SER A 104 14.46 9.37 15.82
CA SER A 104 14.60 10.59 16.64
C SER A 104 13.93 11.82 16.05
N SER A 105 13.55 11.77 14.76
CA SER A 105 12.90 12.89 14.07
C SER A 105 11.65 12.43 13.37
N SER A 106 10.65 13.30 13.27
CA SER A 106 9.39 13.04 12.57
C SER A 106 9.59 13.04 11.05
N PRO A 107 8.90 12.13 10.35
CA PRO A 107 8.11 11.02 10.88
C PRO A 107 9.01 9.85 11.28
N LEU A 108 8.57 9.09 12.28
CA LEU A 108 9.29 7.89 12.72
C LEU A 108 9.25 6.79 11.67
N ALA A 109 10.22 5.86 11.74
CA ALA A 109 10.24 4.65 10.92
C ALA A 109 9.17 3.65 11.38
N GLU A 110 8.64 2.87 10.44
CA GLU A 110 7.68 1.79 10.73
C GLU A 110 8.38 0.47 11.09
N VAL A 111 9.56 0.21 10.53
CA VAL A 111 10.32 -1.03 10.77
C VAL A 111 11.73 -0.70 11.22
N VAL A 112 12.13 -1.33 12.32
CA VAL A 112 13.52 -1.36 12.78
C VAL A 112 14.09 -2.75 12.48
N PHE A 113 15.27 -2.83 11.91
CA PHE A 113 15.96 -4.09 11.63
C PHE A 113 17.42 -4.04 12.12
N SER A 114 17.99 -5.20 12.41
CA SER A 114 19.31 -5.32 13.00
C SER A 114 20.18 -6.37 12.32
N ALA A 115 21.50 -6.20 12.44
CA ALA A 115 22.54 -7.02 11.83
C ALA A 115 22.64 -8.46 12.36
N THR A 116 21.83 -8.88 13.32
CA THR A 116 21.93 -10.21 13.95
C THR A 116 21.48 -11.38 13.08
N GLY A 117 21.65 -11.26 11.77
CA GLY A 117 21.66 -12.37 10.80
C GLY A 117 20.29 -12.95 10.38
N VAL A 118 19.22 -12.75 11.14
CA VAL A 118 17.86 -13.23 10.81
C VAL A 118 16.77 -12.32 11.43
N ALA A 119 17.15 -11.21 12.02
CA ALA A 119 16.21 -10.30 12.66
C ALA A 119 15.43 -9.55 11.58
N ALA A 120 14.30 -10.12 11.22
CA ALA A 120 13.30 -9.44 10.43
C ALA A 120 12.49 -8.54 11.36
N GLY A 121 12.56 -7.24 11.16
CA GLY A 121 11.49 -6.38 11.64
C GLY A 121 10.26 -6.69 10.79
N VAL A 122 9.17 -7.15 11.40
CA VAL A 122 7.90 -7.39 10.72
C VAL A 122 6.81 -6.58 11.40
N CYS A 123 6.04 -5.85 10.63
CA CYS A 123 4.86 -5.16 11.15
C CYS A 123 3.75 -5.08 10.11
N GLN A 124 2.53 -4.82 10.57
CA GLN A 124 1.44 -4.42 9.71
C GLN A 124 1.37 -2.90 9.66
N ILE A 125 1.27 -2.36 8.45
CA ILE A 125 1.13 -0.93 8.22
C ILE A 125 -0.13 -0.62 7.43
N ARG A 126 -0.59 0.63 7.57
CA ARG A 126 -1.66 1.23 6.77
C ARG A 126 -1.10 2.48 6.11
N VAL A 127 -1.08 2.51 4.78
CA VAL A 127 -0.52 3.63 4.03
C VAL A 127 -1.45 4.03 2.89
N ARG A 128 -1.63 5.34 2.71
CA ARG A 128 -2.46 5.87 1.64
C ARG A 128 -1.74 5.75 0.30
N THR A 129 -2.43 5.19 -0.71
CA THR A 129 -1.94 5.12 -2.08
C THR A 129 -2.37 6.36 -2.87
N ASN A 130 -1.72 6.59 -4.01
CA ASN A 130 -2.29 7.43 -5.05
C ASN A 130 -3.38 6.65 -5.82
N SER A 131 -4.00 7.27 -6.83
CA SER A 131 -5.04 6.66 -7.65
C SER A 131 -4.56 5.50 -8.52
N THR A 132 -3.24 5.33 -8.68
CA THR A 132 -2.63 4.21 -9.41
C THR A 132 -2.13 3.08 -8.49
N GLY A 133 -2.48 3.13 -7.18
CA GLY A 133 -2.13 2.11 -6.21
C GLY A 133 -0.68 2.18 -5.73
N GLN A 134 -0.02 3.33 -5.81
CA GLN A 134 1.40 3.46 -5.50
C GLN A 134 1.66 4.12 -4.15
N ILE A 135 2.73 3.69 -3.51
CA ILE A 135 3.31 4.24 -2.28
C ILE A 135 4.82 4.44 -2.45
N ARG A 136 5.44 5.02 -1.45
CA ARG A 136 6.91 5.12 -1.33
C ARG A 136 7.44 4.17 -0.27
N SER A 137 8.57 3.49 -0.57
CA SER A 137 9.40 2.80 0.42
C SER A 137 10.78 3.45 0.48
N ARG A 138 11.40 3.47 1.66
CA ARG A 138 12.76 3.95 1.87
C ARG A 138 13.41 3.27 3.06
N VAL A 139 14.70 2.96 2.96
CA VAL A 139 15.52 2.43 4.06
C VAL A 139 16.62 3.41 4.43
N SER A 140 17.06 3.39 5.69
CA SER A 140 18.18 4.21 6.16
C SER A 140 19.54 3.60 5.78
N THR A 141 19.60 2.27 5.70
CA THR A 141 20.77 1.50 5.32
C THR A 141 20.38 0.61 4.14
N GLY A 142 21.14 0.63 3.08
CA GLY A 142 20.89 -0.15 1.87
C GLY A 142 22.12 -0.98 1.49
N GLY A 143 21.96 -1.85 0.50
CA GLY A 143 23.01 -2.63 -0.08
C GLY A 143 22.83 -4.13 0.00
N ALA A 144 23.92 -4.88 -0.27
CA ALA A 144 23.89 -6.34 -0.29
C ALA A 144 23.51 -6.92 1.09
N GLY A 145 22.67 -7.95 1.10
CA GLY A 145 22.21 -8.60 2.32
C GLY A 145 20.99 -7.94 2.99
N ILE A 146 20.46 -6.87 2.39
CA ILE A 146 19.20 -6.26 2.83
C ILE A 146 18.10 -6.58 1.83
N THR A 147 16.96 -7.05 2.33
CA THR A 147 15.78 -7.32 1.51
C THR A 147 14.56 -6.72 2.19
N VAL A 148 13.80 -5.91 1.45
CA VAL A 148 12.53 -5.33 1.89
C VAL A 148 11.40 -6.07 1.21
N ARG A 149 10.45 -6.59 2.00
CA ARG A 149 9.26 -7.27 1.50
C ARG A 149 8.00 -6.63 2.04
N GLY A 150 6.96 -6.64 1.19
CA GLY A 150 5.63 -6.16 1.56
C GLY A 150 4.55 -6.95 0.88
N ALA A 151 3.71 -7.60 1.67
CA ALA A 151 2.55 -8.32 1.18
C ALA A 151 1.29 -7.47 1.36
N THR A 152 0.58 -7.20 0.27
CA THR A 152 -0.74 -6.56 0.31
C THR A 152 -1.78 -7.56 0.77
N ILE A 153 -2.36 -7.31 1.94
CA ILE A 153 -3.43 -8.14 2.52
C ILE A 153 -4.82 -7.56 2.28
N GLY A 154 -4.91 -6.28 1.92
CA GLY A 154 -6.19 -5.64 1.65
C GLY A 154 -6.09 -4.13 1.48
N TRP A 155 -7.23 -3.48 1.49
CA TRP A 155 -7.33 -2.02 1.44
C TRP A 155 -8.57 -1.52 2.18
N VAL A 156 -8.54 -0.26 2.58
CA VAL A 156 -9.69 0.46 3.13
C VAL A 156 -10.17 1.46 2.09
N HIS A 157 -11.45 1.44 1.78
CA HIS A 157 -12.10 2.44 0.93
C HIS A 157 -13.30 3.04 1.66
N ARG A 158 -13.21 4.32 1.99
CA ARG A 158 -14.30 5.05 2.67
C ARG A 158 -15.40 5.39 1.68
N ARG A 159 -16.42 4.57 1.60
CA ARG A 159 -17.54 4.65 0.66
C ARG A 159 -18.20 6.03 0.65
N GLY A 160 -17.83 6.89 -0.31
CA GLY A 160 -18.46 8.19 -0.51
C GLY A 160 -18.43 9.15 0.68
N ARG A 161 -17.60 8.88 1.71
CA ARG A 161 -17.39 9.77 2.87
C ARG A 161 -16.20 10.71 2.70
N ILE A 162 -15.57 10.69 1.54
CA ILE A 162 -14.54 11.65 1.15
C ILE A 162 -15.25 12.63 0.22
N ALA A 163 -15.68 13.73 0.78
CA ALA A 163 -15.98 14.93 0.03
C ALA A 163 -14.71 15.72 -0.15
#